data_9d32c207bd8e981d721476ad4f6b9613
#
_entry.id   9d32c207bd8e981d721476ad4f6b9613
#
_cell.length_a   1.000
_cell.length_b   1.000
_cell.length_c   1.000
_cell.angle_alpha   90.00
_cell.angle_beta   90.00
_cell.angle_gamma   90.00
#
_symmetry.space_group_name_H-M   'P 1'
#
loop_
_entity.id
_entity.type
_entity.pdbx_description
1 polymer ?
#
loop_
_entity_poly.entity_id
_entity_poly.type
_entity_poly.pdbx_seq_one_letter_code
_entity_poly.pdbx_strand_id
1 'polypeptide(L)'
;MAAKTFSLIAGTFALAACGGAFALKSDQNQATNIDASYQKTVQSKTGTANDPNVTDLDGNVVITKGSIKMTSGHATIQQTPAGAGANGGKIARVILTGKQAHMQQLHDGDCSMMTADADKIDYNPLTNLAELTGNVVVNQAGRGEFHGEHMIYNTDSGDMESGQVGAPQGRIHMVMEAQAAQPAASTNNCGYPAGAPAAKPATKPAEDKKAG
;
A
#
# COMPACT_ATOMS: atom_id res chain seq x y z
N MET A 1 -55.27 -42.91 24.65
CA MET A 1 -53.87 -42.80 24.11
C MET A 1 -53.77 -41.51 23.36
N ALA A 2 -53.18 -40.49 23.92
CA ALA A 2 -53.11 -39.16 23.32
C ALA A 2 -51.64 -38.90 22.89
N ALA A 3 -51.43 -38.76 21.58
CA ALA A 3 -50.16 -38.39 21.00
C ALA A 3 -49.98 -36.86 21.04
N LYS A 4 -48.94 -36.37 21.72
CA LYS A 4 -48.51 -34.97 21.73
C LYS A 4 -47.57 -34.72 20.58
N THR A 5 -47.97 -33.89 19.62
CA THR A 5 -47.13 -33.38 18.58
C THR A 5 -46.29 -32.21 19.12
N PHE A 6 -44.98 -32.36 19.08
CA PHE A 6 -44.00 -31.30 19.40
C PHE A 6 -43.68 -30.50 18.11
N SER A 7 -44.08 -29.22 18.12
CA SER A 7 -43.75 -28.28 17.02
C SER A 7 -42.37 -27.67 17.29
N LEU A 8 -41.42 -27.96 16.41
CA LEU A 8 -40.05 -27.39 16.45
C LEU A 8 -40.07 -26.06 15.69
N ILE A 9 -39.93 -24.95 16.38
CA ILE A 9 -39.72 -23.62 15.79
C ILE A 9 -38.26 -23.47 15.51
N ALA A 10 -37.84 -23.55 14.24
CA ALA A 10 -36.53 -23.21 13.80
C ALA A 10 -36.39 -21.69 13.68
N GLY A 11 -35.73 -21.07 14.67
CA GLY A 11 -35.37 -19.66 14.63
C GLY A 11 -34.16 -19.45 13.74
N THR A 12 -34.34 -18.81 12.59
CA THR A 12 -33.25 -18.35 11.73
C THR A 12 -32.59 -17.13 12.35
N PHE A 13 -31.38 -17.33 12.87
CA PHE A 13 -30.51 -16.25 13.38
C PHE A 13 -29.79 -15.63 12.18
N ALA A 14 -30.29 -14.47 11.72
CA ALA A 14 -29.57 -13.68 10.70
C ALA A 14 -28.35 -13.02 11.35
N LEU A 15 -27.14 -13.56 11.07
CA LEU A 15 -25.88 -12.87 11.36
C LEU A 15 -25.78 -11.66 10.41
N ALA A 16 -25.97 -10.46 10.96
CA ALA A 16 -25.56 -9.23 10.29
C ALA A 16 -24.03 -9.18 10.28
N ALA A 17 -23.42 -9.48 9.14
CA ALA A 17 -22.00 -9.24 8.93
C ALA A 17 -21.78 -7.73 8.87
N CYS A 18 -21.20 -7.14 9.93
CA CYS A 18 -20.61 -5.80 9.87
C CYS A 18 -19.44 -5.87 8.88
N GLY A 19 -19.62 -5.36 7.66
CA GLY A 19 -18.56 -5.14 6.70
C GLY A 19 -17.63 -4.06 7.23
N GLY A 20 -16.47 -4.44 7.76
CA GLY A 20 -15.36 -3.51 8.03
C GLY A 20 -14.88 -2.93 6.71
N ALA A 21 -14.64 -1.64 6.65
CA ALA A 21 -13.98 -0.99 5.52
C ALA A 21 -12.50 -1.41 5.56
N PHE A 22 -12.05 -2.11 4.51
CA PHE A 22 -10.66 -2.53 4.37
C PHE A 22 -10.05 -1.79 3.18
N ALA A 23 -8.79 -1.35 3.30
CA ALA A 23 -7.98 -0.98 2.15
C ALA A 23 -7.91 -2.17 1.17
N LEU A 24 -7.69 -1.90 -0.12
CA LEU A 24 -7.81 -2.92 -1.18
C LEU A 24 -7.02 -4.19 -0.85
N LYS A 25 -7.69 -5.19 -0.29
CA LYS A 25 -7.10 -6.53 -0.06
C LYS A 25 -6.52 -7.15 -1.33
N SER A 26 -7.01 -6.69 -2.50
CA SER A 26 -6.47 -7.07 -3.79
C SER A 26 -5.01 -6.63 -3.98
N ASP A 27 -4.58 -5.52 -3.39
CA ASP A 27 -3.21 -5.00 -3.56
C ASP A 27 -2.15 -5.91 -2.94
N GLN A 28 -2.47 -6.63 -1.87
CA GLN A 28 -1.51 -7.51 -1.19
C GLN A 28 -1.00 -8.63 -2.10
N ASN A 29 -1.82 -9.11 -3.02
CA ASN A 29 -1.50 -10.22 -3.92
C ASN A 29 -1.01 -9.76 -5.31
N GLN A 30 -0.88 -8.45 -5.53
CA GLN A 30 -0.39 -7.91 -6.81
C GLN A 30 1.14 -7.97 -6.89
N ALA A 31 1.63 -8.13 -8.12
CA ALA A 31 3.05 -7.99 -8.40
C ALA A 31 3.51 -6.56 -8.15
N THR A 32 4.72 -6.40 -7.62
CA THR A 32 5.38 -5.10 -7.51
C THR A 32 6.17 -4.83 -8.78
N ASN A 33 5.87 -3.72 -9.46
CA ASN A 33 6.64 -3.25 -10.60
C ASN A 33 7.50 -2.06 -10.16
N ILE A 34 8.73 -1.99 -10.67
CA ILE A 34 9.72 -0.99 -10.28
C ILE A 34 10.40 -0.47 -11.54
N ASP A 35 10.36 0.85 -11.73
CA ASP A 35 11.02 1.57 -12.81
C ASP A 35 11.97 2.60 -12.20
N ALA A 36 13.19 2.73 -12.73
CA ALA A 36 14.17 3.72 -12.33
C ALA A 36 15.19 3.94 -13.45
N SER A 37 15.92 5.06 -13.41
CA SER A 37 16.99 5.33 -14.38
C SER A 37 18.26 4.56 -14.09
N TYR A 38 18.53 4.25 -12.81
CA TYR A 38 19.71 3.50 -12.35
C TYR A 38 19.34 2.55 -11.23
N GLN A 39 20.00 1.39 -11.22
CA GLN A 39 19.85 0.37 -10.18
C GLN A 39 21.19 -0.23 -9.78
N LYS A 40 21.38 -0.42 -8.48
CA LYS A 40 22.50 -1.20 -7.92
C LYS A 40 21.96 -2.14 -6.85
N THR A 41 22.23 -3.43 -6.98
CA THR A 41 21.81 -4.43 -5.98
C THR A 41 23.03 -5.02 -5.29
N VAL A 42 23.00 -5.07 -3.96
CA VAL A 42 23.96 -5.75 -3.09
C VAL A 42 23.25 -6.95 -2.47
N GLN A 43 23.80 -8.14 -2.71
CA GLN A 43 23.23 -9.37 -2.17
C GLN A 43 23.61 -9.56 -0.71
N SER A 44 22.72 -10.19 0.06
CA SER A 44 22.99 -10.68 1.41
C SER A 44 24.23 -11.58 1.42
N LYS A 45 25.03 -11.43 2.46
CA LYS A 45 26.23 -12.26 2.69
C LYS A 45 25.90 -13.48 3.56
N THR A 46 24.93 -13.35 4.45
CA THR A 46 24.59 -14.38 5.44
C THR A 46 23.34 -15.18 5.09
N GLY A 47 22.53 -14.69 4.13
CA GLY A 47 21.27 -15.33 3.76
C GLY A 47 20.19 -15.25 4.84
N THR A 48 20.33 -14.36 5.83
CA THR A 48 19.40 -14.22 6.96
C THR A 48 18.51 -12.98 6.81
N ALA A 49 17.40 -12.94 7.52
CA ALA A 49 16.49 -11.80 7.52
C ALA A 49 17.12 -10.50 8.04
N ASN A 50 18.17 -10.60 8.87
CA ASN A 50 18.90 -9.45 9.42
C ASN A 50 19.95 -8.88 8.45
N ASP A 51 20.20 -9.58 7.35
CA ASP A 51 21.12 -9.15 6.28
C ASP A 51 20.36 -9.24 4.95
N PRO A 52 19.48 -8.28 4.63
CA PRO A 52 18.65 -8.31 3.43
C PRO A 52 19.49 -8.07 2.16
N ASN A 53 18.95 -8.48 1.02
CA ASN A 53 19.38 -7.94 -0.25
C ASN A 53 18.95 -6.47 -0.32
N VAL A 54 19.88 -5.57 -0.68
CA VAL A 54 19.61 -4.14 -0.76
C VAL A 54 19.72 -3.70 -2.21
N THR A 55 18.67 -3.08 -2.73
CA THR A 55 18.65 -2.48 -4.06
C THR A 55 18.47 -0.97 -3.91
N ASP A 56 19.46 -0.22 -4.37
CA ASP A 56 19.41 1.22 -4.49
C ASP A 56 18.97 1.58 -5.91
N LEU A 57 18.02 2.48 -6.00
CA LEU A 57 17.41 3.00 -7.22
C LEU A 57 17.59 4.50 -7.29
N ASP A 58 17.91 5.04 -8.46
CA ASP A 58 18.13 6.47 -8.64
C ASP A 58 17.52 6.96 -9.96
N GLY A 59 16.97 8.16 -9.90
CA GLY A 59 16.38 8.87 -11.04
C GLY A 59 14.99 8.37 -11.45
N ASN A 60 13.97 9.22 -11.23
CA ASN A 60 12.57 8.98 -11.62
C ASN A 60 12.04 7.61 -11.16
N VAL A 61 12.26 7.29 -9.90
CA VAL A 61 11.80 6.02 -9.35
C VAL A 61 10.28 5.98 -9.31
N VAL A 62 9.70 4.92 -9.86
CA VAL A 62 8.27 4.61 -9.81
C VAL A 62 8.10 3.17 -9.33
N ILE A 63 7.37 2.98 -8.24
CA ILE A 63 7.04 1.67 -7.68
C ILE A 63 5.53 1.54 -7.66
N THR A 64 5.01 0.46 -8.23
CA THR A 64 3.56 0.19 -8.24
C THR A 64 3.25 -1.20 -7.72
N LYS A 65 2.19 -1.31 -6.92
CA LYS A 65 1.66 -2.58 -6.42
C LYS A 65 0.14 -2.45 -6.27
N GLY A 66 -0.62 -2.99 -7.21
CA GLY A 66 -2.07 -2.78 -7.26
C GLY A 66 -2.41 -1.30 -7.40
N SER A 67 -3.20 -0.76 -6.47
CA SER A 67 -3.57 0.66 -6.42
C SER A 67 -2.49 1.56 -5.81
N ILE A 68 -1.54 0.96 -5.08
CA ILE A 68 -0.42 1.70 -4.47
C ILE A 68 0.54 2.11 -5.57
N LYS A 69 0.82 3.41 -5.66
CA LYS A 69 1.87 3.97 -6.50
C LYS A 69 2.74 4.90 -5.67
N MET A 70 4.05 4.69 -5.73
CA MET A 70 5.05 5.50 -5.05
C MET A 70 6.02 6.07 -6.07
N THR A 71 6.40 7.35 -5.91
CA THR A 71 7.38 8.01 -6.76
C THR A 71 8.36 8.83 -5.95
N SER A 72 9.63 8.86 -6.39
CA SER A 72 10.69 9.62 -5.72
C SER A 72 11.88 9.86 -6.65
N GLY A 73 12.83 10.68 -6.20
CA GLY A 73 14.13 10.82 -6.88
C GLY A 73 15.06 9.64 -6.61
N HIS A 74 14.99 9.06 -5.42
CA HIS A 74 15.81 7.95 -4.96
C HIS A 74 15.00 6.97 -4.12
N ALA A 75 15.26 5.66 -4.23
CA ALA A 75 14.68 4.64 -3.37
C ALA A 75 15.68 3.56 -2.98
N THR A 76 15.57 3.07 -1.74
CA THR A 76 16.26 1.87 -1.26
C THR A 76 15.25 0.79 -0.95
N ILE A 77 15.40 -0.38 -1.56
CA ILE A 77 14.53 -1.54 -1.36
C ILE A 77 15.32 -2.61 -0.61
N GLN A 78 14.76 -3.10 0.49
CA GLN A 78 15.28 -4.23 1.25
C GLN A 78 14.41 -5.45 0.99
N GLN A 79 15.00 -6.53 0.49
CA GLN A 79 14.35 -7.79 0.22
C GLN A 79 14.93 -8.90 1.10
N THR A 80 14.08 -9.63 1.78
CA THR A 80 14.49 -10.78 2.58
C THR A 80 15.08 -11.86 1.66
N PRO A 81 16.27 -12.44 1.97
CA PRO A 81 16.83 -13.53 1.19
C PRO A 81 15.87 -14.72 1.06
N ALA A 82 15.87 -15.41 -0.08
CA ALA A 82 14.91 -16.47 -0.38
C ALA A 82 14.87 -17.60 0.68
N GLY A 83 16.00 -17.91 1.31
CA GLY A 83 16.15 -18.93 2.36
C GLY A 83 15.77 -18.47 3.78
N ALA A 84 15.40 -17.21 3.99
CA ALA A 84 15.24 -16.62 5.33
C ALA A 84 13.82 -16.82 5.92
N GLY A 85 13.27 -18.03 5.86
CA GLY A 85 12.01 -18.41 6.50
C GLY A 85 10.75 -17.92 5.76
N ALA A 86 9.65 -17.70 6.51
CA ALA A 86 8.32 -17.41 5.97
C ALA A 86 8.22 -16.14 5.09
N ASN A 87 9.11 -15.19 5.27
CA ASN A 87 9.21 -13.96 4.50
C ASN A 87 10.31 -13.99 3.43
N GLY A 88 10.91 -15.15 3.17
CA GLY A 88 11.95 -15.31 2.16
C GLY A 88 11.50 -14.85 0.77
N GLY A 89 12.33 -14.05 0.11
CA GLY A 89 12.05 -13.49 -1.20
C GLY A 89 11.09 -12.28 -1.22
N LYS A 90 10.51 -11.88 -0.06
CA LYS A 90 9.59 -10.74 0.00
C LYS A 90 10.33 -9.42 0.19
N ILE A 91 9.75 -8.34 -0.35
CA ILE A 91 10.17 -6.98 -0.01
C ILE A 91 9.77 -6.72 1.44
N ALA A 92 10.76 -6.40 2.28
CA ALA A 92 10.57 -6.10 3.69
C ALA A 92 10.45 -4.59 3.96
N ARG A 93 11.11 -3.76 3.13
CA ARG A 93 11.14 -2.31 3.33
C ARG A 93 11.39 -1.58 2.02
N VAL A 94 10.73 -0.45 1.84
CA VAL A 94 10.92 0.49 0.75
C VAL A 94 11.11 1.87 1.35
N ILE A 95 12.27 2.49 1.13
CA ILE A 95 12.58 3.84 1.62
C ILE A 95 12.67 4.76 0.41
N LEU A 96 11.82 5.76 0.36
CA LEU A 96 11.76 6.77 -0.69
C LEU A 96 12.31 8.09 -0.17
N THR A 97 13.20 8.71 -0.93
CA THR A 97 13.82 10.00 -0.60
C THR A 97 14.10 10.82 -1.85
N GLY A 98 14.48 12.10 -1.67
CA GLY A 98 14.94 12.98 -2.74
C GLY A 98 13.80 13.54 -3.61
N LYS A 99 13.71 14.87 -3.67
CA LYS A 99 12.54 15.67 -4.11
C LYS A 99 11.28 15.11 -3.46
N GLN A 100 10.33 15.79 -3.06
CA GLN A 100 9.20 15.26 -2.29
C GLN A 100 8.82 13.82 -2.71
N ALA A 101 9.03 12.85 -1.81
CA ALA A 101 8.57 11.48 -2.04
C ALA A 101 7.04 11.50 -2.01
N HIS A 102 6.42 10.81 -2.96
CA HIS A 102 4.97 10.78 -3.14
C HIS A 102 4.45 9.36 -3.08
N MET A 103 3.31 9.16 -2.43
CA MET A 103 2.56 7.90 -2.39
C MET A 103 1.09 8.16 -2.64
N GLN A 104 0.44 7.29 -3.41
CA GLN A 104 -1.01 7.29 -3.58
C GLN A 104 -1.57 5.88 -3.45
N GLN A 105 -2.82 5.78 -2.98
CA GLN A 105 -3.54 4.52 -2.82
C GLN A 105 -5.05 4.74 -2.90
N LEU A 106 -5.79 3.75 -3.42
CA LEU A 106 -7.26 3.71 -3.34
C LEU A 106 -7.71 3.03 -2.07
N HIS A 107 -8.78 3.54 -1.46
CA HIS A 107 -9.48 2.89 -0.37
C HIS A 107 -10.51 1.87 -0.87
N ASP A 108 -10.59 0.73 -0.17
CA ASP A 108 -11.69 -0.22 -0.35
C ASP A 108 -13.01 0.42 0.08
N GLY A 109 -14.06 0.12 -0.67
CA GLY A 109 -15.43 0.49 -0.34
C GLY A 109 -15.94 1.72 -1.05
N ASP A 110 -15.23 2.84 -1.05
CA ASP A 110 -15.63 4.08 -1.70
C ASP A 110 -14.76 4.48 -2.89
N CYS A 111 -13.66 3.72 -3.14
CA CYS A 111 -12.67 4.00 -4.17
C CYS A 111 -12.09 5.43 -4.10
N SER A 112 -12.13 6.05 -2.92
CA SER A 112 -11.51 7.35 -2.72
C SER A 112 -9.99 7.25 -2.81
N MET A 113 -9.37 8.29 -3.36
CA MET A 113 -7.91 8.37 -3.48
C MET A 113 -7.34 9.00 -2.21
N MET A 114 -6.35 8.34 -1.62
CA MET A 114 -5.44 8.93 -0.66
C MET A 114 -4.13 9.28 -1.38
N THR A 115 -3.59 10.46 -1.12
CA THR A 115 -2.25 10.87 -1.54
C THR A 115 -1.45 11.35 -0.36
N ALA A 116 -0.15 11.06 -0.36
CA ALA A 116 0.77 11.48 0.69
C ALA A 116 2.08 11.99 0.08
N ASP A 117 2.55 13.13 0.55
CA ASP A 117 3.83 13.74 0.19
C ASP A 117 4.67 13.92 1.46
N ALA A 118 5.97 13.64 1.39
CA ALA A 118 6.92 13.81 2.49
C ALA A 118 8.35 13.93 1.97
N ASP A 119 9.28 14.39 2.81
CA ASP A 119 10.71 14.36 2.47
C ASP A 119 11.24 12.91 2.42
N LYS A 120 10.67 12.04 3.27
CA LYS A 120 10.95 10.62 3.33
C LYS A 120 9.68 9.82 3.56
N ILE A 121 9.49 8.75 2.80
CA ILE A 121 8.47 7.72 3.05
C ILE A 121 9.18 6.38 3.26
N ASP A 122 8.89 5.74 4.38
CA ASP A 122 9.46 4.46 4.80
C ASP A 122 8.35 3.43 4.90
N TYR A 123 8.16 2.64 3.85
CA TYR A 123 7.06 1.69 3.74
C TYR A 123 7.51 0.26 4.02
N ASN A 124 6.83 -0.40 4.94
CA ASN A 124 6.99 -1.81 5.26
C ASN A 124 5.78 -2.62 4.74
N PRO A 125 5.89 -3.31 3.60
CA PRO A 125 4.78 -4.08 3.04
C PRO A 125 4.45 -5.37 3.80
N LEU A 126 5.28 -5.80 4.76
CA LEU A 126 4.98 -6.96 5.61
C LEU A 126 4.04 -6.60 6.77
N THR A 127 4.08 -5.34 7.22
CA THR A 127 3.24 -4.81 8.29
C THR A 127 2.18 -3.83 7.78
N ASN A 128 2.22 -3.49 6.49
CA ASN A 128 1.37 -2.49 5.85
C ASN A 128 1.48 -1.09 6.47
N LEU A 129 2.63 -0.76 7.06
CA LEU A 129 2.88 0.55 7.67
C LEU A 129 3.76 1.42 6.77
N ALA A 130 3.35 2.66 6.57
CA ALA A 130 4.12 3.71 5.94
C ALA A 130 4.40 4.81 6.97
N GLU A 131 5.67 5.07 7.26
CA GLU A 131 6.14 6.16 8.09
C GLU A 131 6.58 7.32 7.20
N LEU A 132 5.93 8.47 7.35
CA LEU A 132 6.17 9.70 6.62
C LEU A 132 6.90 10.68 7.53
N THR A 133 7.97 11.28 7.04
CA THR A 133 8.80 12.19 7.83
C THR A 133 9.21 13.40 6.99
N GLY A 134 9.10 14.59 7.60
CA GLY A 134 9.46 15.90 7.04
C GLY A 134 8.44 16.40 6.02
N ASN A 135 7.92 17.61 6.26
CA ASN A 135 6.97 18.31 5.38
C ASN A 135 5.80 17.42 4.91
N VAL A 136 5.24 16.64 5.84
CA VAL A 136 4.19 15.67 5.53
C VAL A 136 2.89 16.38 5.17
N VAL A 137 2.34 16.02 4.01
CA VAL A 137 1.00 16.42 3.57
C VAL A 137 0.26 15.16 3.14
N VAL A 138 -0.88 14.87 3.77
CA VAL A 138 -1.76 13.77 3.36
C VAL A 138 -3.11 14.33 2.99
N ASN A 139 -3.55 14.03 1.78
CA ASN A 139 -4.89 14.36 1.30
C ASN A 139 -5.70 13.07 1.15
N GLN A 140 -6.87 13.04 1.76
CA GLN A 140 -7.79 11.93 1.70
C GLN A 140 -9.14 12.44 1.16
N ALA A 141 -9.44 12.10 -0.08
CA ALA A 141 -10.63 12.57 -0.78
C ALA A 141 -11.89 12.30 0.06
N GLY A 142 -12.69 13.34 0.29
CA GLY A 142 -13.91 13.29 1.11
C GLY A 142 -13.68 13.29 2.63
N ARG A 143 -12.44 13.36 3.11
CA ARG A 143 -12.11 13.45 4.54
C ARG A 143 -11.36 14.73 4.90
N GLY A 144 -10.40 15.14 4.06
CA GLY A 144 -9.66 16.36 4.26
C GLY A 144 -8.18 16.24 4.02
N GLU A 145 -7.46 17.29 4.43
CA GLU A 145 -6.01 17.41 4.29
C GLU A 145 -5.35 17.53 5.67
N PHE A 146 -4.23 16.81 5.83
CA PHE A 146 -3.47 16.72 7.07
C PHE A 146 -2.04 17.18 6.81
N HIS A 147 -1.50 18.05 7.68
CA HIS A 147 -0.13 18.54 7.63
C HIS A 147 0.59 18.25 8.93
N GLY A 148 1.86 17.85 8.86
CA GLY A 148 2.69 17.57 10.02
C GLY A 148 4.13 17.28 9.66
N GLU A 149 4.96 17.04 10.68
CA GLU A 149 6.37 16.66 10.51
C GLU A 149 6.57 15.13 10.50
N HIS A 150 5.61 14.40 11.08
CA HIS A 150 5.67 12.95 11.20
C HIS A 150 4.27 12.35 11.19
N MET A 151 4.10 11.27 10.44
CA MET A 151 2.85 10.52 10.36
C MET A 151 3.13 9.04 10.11
N ILE A 152 2.36 8.18 10.75
CA ILE A 152 2.29 6.74 10.46
C ILE A 152 0.94 6.47 9.82
N TYR A 153 0.96 5.82 8.66
CA TYR A 153 -0.22 5.43 7.92
C TYR A 153 -0.25 3.91 7.72
N ASN A 154 -1.37 3.29 8.07
CA ASN A 154 -1.59 1.88 7.80
C ASN A 154 -2.30 1.72 6.46
N THR A 155 -1.59 1.14 5.47
CA THR A 155 -2.11 0.96 4.10
C THR A 155 -3.17 -0.14 3.99
N ASP A 156 -3.41 -0.93 5.03
CA ASP A 156 -4.43 -1.98 5.07
C ASP A 156 -5.73 -1.49 5.72
N SER A 157 -5.64 -0.82 6.87
CA SER A 157 -6.81 -0.32 7.61
C SER A 157 -7.19 1.12 7.25
N GLY A 158 -6.27 1.91 6.65
CA GLY A 158 -6.44 3.33 6.41
C GLY A 158 -6.30 4.20 7.67
N ASP A 159 -5.83 3.62 8.78
CA ASP A 159 -5.60 4.36 10.02
C ASP A 159 -4.39 5.29 9.88
N MET A 160 -4.50 6.45 10.49
CA MET A 160 -3.43 7.46 10.54
C MET A 160 -3.16 7.86 11.98
N GLU A 161 -1.87 7.89 12.33
CA GLU A 161 -1.37 8.45 13.58
C GLU A 161 -0.37 9.55 13.24
N SER A 162 -0.55 10.74 13.82
CA SER A 162 0.33 11.88 13.57
C SER A 162 0.69 12.58 14.87
N GLY A 163 1.91 13.14 14.89
CA GLY A 163 2.44 13.81 16.06
C GLY A 163 3.10 12.89 17.06
N GLN A 164 3.62 13.47 18.13
CA GLN A 164 4.27 12.75 19.23
C GLN A 164 3.68 13.23 20.55
N VAL A 165 3.12 12.31 21.34
CA VAL A 165 2.56 12.64 22.65
C VAL A 165 3.68 13.21 23.55
N GLY A 166 3.50 14.45 24.05
CA GLY A 166 4.45 15.10 24.95
C GLY A 166 5.62 15.84 24.26
N ALA A 167 5.70 15.88 22.93
CA ALA A 167 6.70 16.68 22.23
C ALA A 167 6.29 18.16 22.16
N PRO A 168 7.17 19.10 22.55
CA PRO A 168 6.84 20.53 22.51
C PRO A 168 6.82 21.13 21.09
N GLN A 169 7.26 20.39 20.08
CA GLN A 169 7.36 20.82 18.69
C GLN A 169 6.75 19.74 17.78
N GLY A 170 5.73 20.11 17.03
CA GLY A 170 5.05 19.23 16.10
C GLY A 170 3.55 19.50 16.13
N ARG A 171 3.13 20.66 15.62
CA ARG A 171 1.70 20.96 15.47
C ARG A 171 1.19 20.20 14.24
N ILE A 172 0.10 19.49 14.43
CA ILE A 172 -0.67 18.94 13.32
C ILE A 172 -1.67 20.01 12.90
N HIS A 173 -1.75 20.27 11.61
CA HIS A 173 -2.80 21.07 11.01
C HIS A 173 -3.71 20.14 10.21
N MET A 174 -5.00 20.18 10.49
CA MET A 174 -6.00 19.35 9.82
C MET A 174 -7.10 20.26 9.29
N VAL A 175 -7.40 20.10 8.01
CA VAL A 175 -8.55 20.72 7.36
C VAL A 175 -9.52 19.60 7.01
N MET A 176 -10.67 19.57 7.67
CA MET A 176 -11.70 18.57 7.36
C MET A 176 -12.67 19.16 6.33
N GLU A 177 -12.92 18.42 5.26
CA GLU A 177 -13.96 18.78 4.29
C GLU A 177 -15.34 18.65 4.93
N ALA A 178 -16.22 19.65 4.68
CA ALA A 178 -17.61 19.53 5.05
C ALA A 178 -18.24 18.38 4.24
N GLN A 179 -18.69 17.34 4.94
CA GLN A 179 -19.24 16.15 4.31
C GLN A 179 -20.53 16.53 3.54
N ALA A 180 -20.41 16.68 2.22
CA ALA A 180 -21.58 16.67 1.35
C ALA A 180 -22.22 15.29 1.45
N ALA A 181 -23.56 15.21 1.53
CA ALA A 181 -24.29 13.96 1.64
C ALA A 181 -23.80 12.98 0.56
N GLN A 182 -23.07 11.97 0.98
CA GLN A 182 -22.47 10.97 0.10
C GLN A 182 -23.58 10.11 -0.50
N PRO A 183 -23.63 9.91 -1.83
CA PRO A 183 -24.50 8.88 -2.41
C PRO A 183 -24.13 7.54 -1.79
N ALA A 184 -25.12 6.71 -1.47
CA ALA A 184 -24.94 5.40 -0.88
C ALA A 184 -23.82 4.63 -1.57
N ALA A 185 -22.85 4.12 -0.78
CA ALA A 185 -21.69 3.39 -1.25
C ALA A 185 -22.11 2.30 -2.25
N SER A 186 -21.67 2.46 -3.49
CA SER A 186 -21.73 1.41 -4.49
C SER A 186 -20.71 0.34 -4.10
N THR A 187 -21.14 -0.90 -3.96
CA THR A 187 -20.29 -2.08 -3.70
C THR A 187 -19.45 -2.40 -4.95
N ASN A 188 -18.70 -1.43 -5.44
CA ASN A 188 -17.97 -1.55 -6.69
C ASN A 188 -16.52 -1.89 -6.42
N ASN A 189 -16.11 -3.00 -7.01
CA ASN A 189 -14.72 -3.30 -7.30
C ASN A 189 -14.11 -2.06 -7.97
N CYS A 190 -13.12 -1.41 -7.33
CA CYS A 190 -12.53 -0.15 -7.78
C CYS A 190 -11.81 -0.22 -9.15
N GLY A 191 -12.24 -1.09 -10.03
CA GLY A 191 -11.70 -1.24 -11.39
C GLY A 191 -10.35 -1.96 -11.48
N TYR A 192 -9.80 -2.41 -10.36
CA TYR A 192 -8.61 -3.25 -10.35
C TYR A 192 -9.03 -4.72 -10.31
N PRO A 193 -8.79 -5.51 -11.38
CA PRO A 193 -9.11 -6.93 -11.38
C PRO A 193 -8.25 -7.64 -10.34
N ALA A 194 -8.88 -8.33 -9.40
CA ALA A 194 -8.18 -9.20 -8.47
C ALA A 194 -7.38 -10.23 -9.28
N GLY A 195 -6.06 -10.17 -9.22
CA GLY A 195 -5.20 -11.23 -9.75
C GLY A 195 -4.93 -11.20 -11.26
N ALA A 196 -4.88 -10.04 -11.91
CA ALA A 196 -4.32 -9.98 -13.26
C ALA A 196 -2.85 -10.47 -13.23
N PRO A 197 -2.47 -11.52 -13.96
CA PRO A 197 -1.09 -11.96 -14.03
C PRO A 197 -0.24 -10.82 -14.61
N ALA A 198 0.95 -10.62 -14.05
CA ALA A 198 1.93 -9.65 -14.53
C ALA A 198 2.03 -9.75 -16.07
N ALA A 199 1.86 -8.62 -16.75
CA ALA A 199 2.05 -8.57 -18.19
C ALA A 199 3.46 -9.08 -18.51
N LYS A 200 3.52 -10.14 -19.35
CA LYS A 200 4.80 -10.64 -19.85
C LYS A 200 5.59 -9.48 -20.47
N PRO A 201 6.90 -9.36 -20.18
CA PRO A 201 7.73 -8.38 -20.86
C PRO A 201 7.56 -8.52 -22.37
N ALA A 202 7.28 -7.41 -23.05
CA ALA A 202 7.18 -7.39 -24.49
C ALA A 202 8.50 -7.92 -25.08
N THR A 203 8.47 -9.04 -25.77
CA THR A 203 9.59 -9.57 -26.53
C THR A 203 9.95 -8.55 -27.59
N LYS A 204 11.18 -8.04 -27.51
CA LYS A 204 11.78 -7.18 -28.54
C LYS A 204 11.64 -7.86 -29.91
N PRO A 205 11.18 -7.18 -30.96
CA PRO A 205 11.12 -7.77 -32.29
C PRO A 205 12.51 -8.24 -32.71
N ALA A 206 12.60 -9.46 -33.20
CA ALA A 206 13.82 -10.00 -33.78
C ALA A 206 14.24 -9.13 -34.97
N GLU A 207 15.47 -8.66 -34.93
CA GLU A 207 16.12 -7.91 -36.03
C GLU A 207 16.34 -8.88 -37.18
N ASP A 208 15.62 -8.62 -38.26
CA ASP A 208 15.70 -9.40 -39.51
C ASP A 208 17.07 -9.19 -40.14
N LYS A 209 17.95 -10.17 -40.02
CA LYS A 209 19.26 -10.20 -40.73
C LYS A 209 18.99 -10.44 -42.22
N LYS A 210 18.94 -9.38 -42.98
CA LYS A 210 19.01 -9.41 -44.44
C LYS A 210 20.37 -9.91 -44.88
N ALA A 211 20.44 -11.16 -45.36
CA ALA A 211 21.58 -11.66 -46.08
C ALA A 211 21.68 -11.00 -47.44
N GLY A 212 22.82 -10.42 -47.75
CA GLY A 212 23.27 -9.99 -49.06
C GLY A 212 24.60 -10.63 -49.38
#